data_7c2eb7f96642b08afa6fdf02635b20b7
#
_entry.id   7c2eb7f96642b08afa6fdf02635b20b7
#
_cell.length_a   1.000
_cell.length_b   1.000
_cell.length_c   1.000
_cell.angle_alpha   90.00
_cell.angle_beta   90.00
_cell.angle_gamma   90.00
#
_symmetry.space_group_name_H-M   'P 1'
#
loop_
_entity.id
_entity.type
_entity.pdbx_description
1 polymer ?
#
loop_
_entity_poly.entity_id
_entity_poly.type
_entity_poly.pdbx_seq_one_letter_code
_entity_poly.pdbx_strand_id
1 'polypeptide(L)'
;KFLIYFMNNTDFKDKLVSINRITKVVKGGRRFTFSALVVVGNQIGSIGVGQGKAKQVPDAIRKATESAKNSLFKIPLLEGRTLHHDVLEKDGAGKVLLRSAPSGTGIIAGGPIRAVCEVIGIKDIVAKSLGTSNPINVLRACIKGLKSQNSPKHIAQLRGKDISEITRRKQKDN
;
A
#
# COMPACT_ATOMS: atom_id res chain seq x y z
N LYS A 1 -21.80 4.99 -12.60
CA LYS A 1 -22.57 5.36 -11.38
C LYS A 1 -22.89 4.17 -10.47
N PHE A 2 -23.00 2.92 -10.97
CA PHE A 2 -23.28 1.71 -10.16
C PHE A 2 -22.07 1.25 -9.32
N LEU A 3 -20.84 1.44 -9.79
CA LEU A 3 -19.61 1.08 -9.05
C LEU A 3 -19.39 1.95 -7.80
N ILE A 4 -19.82 3.20 -7.84
CA ILE A 4 -19.69 4.13 -6.70
C ILE A 4 -20.65 3.78 -5.56
N TYR A 5 -21.83 3.22 -5.89
CA TYR A 5 -22.84 2.84 -4.89
C TYR A 5 -22.46 1.61 -4.07
N PHE A 6 -21.68 0.67 -4.66
CA PHE A 6 -21.19 -0.53 -3.93
C PHE A 6 -20.01 -0.22 -2.99
N MET A 7 -19.34 0.94 -3.13
CA MET A 7 -18.23 1.34 -2.28
C MET A 7 -18.65 2.01 -0.95
N ASN A 8 -19.95 2.34 -0.79
CA ASN A 8 -20.42 3.09 0.39
C ASN A 8 -20.69 2.24 1.63
N ASN A 9 -20.54 0.90 1.59
CA ASN A 9 -20.85 0.01 2.71
C ASN A 9 -19.68 -0.90 3.13
N THR A 10 -18.44 -0.61 2.73
CA THR A 10 -17.26 -1.31 3.25
C THR A 10 -16.65 -0.48 4.39
N ASP A 11 -16.53 -1.09 5.56
CA ASP A 11 -15.80 -0.51 6.68
C ASP A 11 -14.33 -0.29 6.29
N PHE A 12 -14.01 0.96 5.93
CA PHE A 12 -12.63 1.32 5.64
C PHE A 12 -11.87 1.51 6.95
N LYS A 13 -10.78 0.79 7.10
CA LYS A 13 -9.81 1.06 8.16
C LYS A 13 -8.79 2.07 7.66
N ASP A 14 -8.55 3.08 8.45
CA ASP A 14 -7.48 4.06 8.22
C ASP A 14 -6.35 3.86 9.22
N LYS A 15 -5.14 4.13 8.77
CA LYS A 15 -3.94 4.10 9.60
C LYS A 15 -3.05 5.29 9.30
N LEU A 16 -2.75 6.03 10.36
CA LEU A 16 -1.79 7.13 10.30
C LEU A 16 -0.37 6.56 10.22
N VAL A 17 0.38 6.95 9.19
CA VAL A 17 1.76 6.52 8.98
C VAL A 17 2.75 7.50 9.59
N SER A 18 2.55 8.80 9.34
CA SER A 18 3.41 9.84 9.90
C SER A 18 2.72 11.19 10.00
N ILE A 19 3.08 11.97 11.01
CA ILE A 19 2.73 13.38 11.15
C ILE A 19 4.02 14.17 11.30
N ASN A 20 4.15 15.21 10.47
CA ASN A 20 5.28 16.12 10.52
C ASN A 20 4.80 17.56 10.69
N ARG A 21 5.42 18.30 11.62
CA ARG A 21 5.25 19.76 11.74
C ARG A 21 6.13 20.42 10.69
N ILE A 22 5.53 21.18 9.81
CA ILE A 22 6.22 21.93 8.75
C ILE A 22 6.11 23.42 9.02
N THR A 23 7.17 24.15 8.67
CA THR A 23 7.26 25.60 8.90
C THR A 23 7.48 26.31 7.57
N LYS A 24 6.69 27.36 7.32
CA LYS A 24 6.91 28.32 6.24
C LYS A 24 7.39 29.64 6.84
N VAL A 25 8.55 30.10 6.42
CA VAL A 25 9.08 31.42 6.82
C VAL A 25 8.49 32.48 5.91
N VAL A 26 7.94 33.52 6.50
CA VAL A 26 7.36 34.69 5.81
C VAL A 26 7.94 35.97 6.43
N LYS A 27 7.76 37.15 5.77
CA LYS A 27 8.29 38.44 6.26
C LYS A 27 7.88 38.76 7.73
N GLY A 28 6.69 38.30 8.18
CA GLY A 28 6.20 38.50 9.55
C GLY A 28 6.53 37.37 10.53
N GLY A 29 7.43 36.41 10.20
CA GLY A 29 7.82 35.32 11.09
C GLY A 29 7.58 33.92 10.52
N ARG A 30 7.34 32.94 11.41
CA ARG A 30 7.19 31.52 11.03
C ARG A 30 5.73 31.08 11.14
N ARG A 31 5.20 30.51 10.04
CA ARG A 31 3.86 29.90 10.04
C ARG A 31 4.00 28.38 10.11
N PHE A 32 3.42 27.79 11.14
CA PHE A 32 3.43 26.35 11.37
C PHE A 32 2.19 25.70 10.77
N THR A 33 2.39 24.54 10.14
CA THR A 33 1.32 23.65 9.67
C THR A 33 1.72 22.21 9.93
N PHE A 34 0.76 21.28 9.90
CA PHE A 34 1.00 19.86 10.06
C PHE A 34 0.73 19.16 8.74
N SER A 35 1.58 18.18 8.41
CA SER A 35 1.39 17.27 7.28
C SER A 35 1.16 15.87 7.83
N ALA A 36 0.00 15.30 7.52
CA ALA A 36 -0.34 13.92 7.86
C ALA A 36 -0.26 13.04 6.60
N LEU A 37 0.27 11.82 6.75
CA LEU A 37 0.31 10.78 5.75
C LEU A 37 -0.53 9.61 6.26
N VAL A 38 -1.61 9.28 5.54
CA VAL A 38 -2.60 8.28 5.94
C VAL A 38 -2.76 7.24 4.83
N VAL A 39 -2.95 6.00 5.22
CA VAL A 39 -3.37 4.90 4.34
C VAL A 39 -4.75 4.43 4.76
N VAL A 40 -5.60 4.15 3.77
CA VAL A 40 -6.98 3.69 3.97
C VAL A 40 -7.20 2.42 3.14
N GLY A 41 -7.88 1.42 3.69
CA GLY A 41 -8.21 0.20 2.94
C GLY A 41 -9.35 -0.58 3.57
N ASN A 42 -9.85 -1.55 2.82
CA ASN A 42 -11.04 -2.34 3.19
C ASN A 42 -10.71 -3.76 3.70
N GLN A 43 -9.45 -4.05 3.96
CA GLN A 43 -8.98 -5.40 4.35
C GLN A 43 -9.31 -6.55 3.36
N ILE A 44 -9.75 -6.20 2.14
CA ILE A 44 -10.12 -7.15 1.08
C ILE A 44 -9.29 -6.88 -0.20
N GLY A 45 -8.13 -6.24 -0.03
CA GLY A 45 -7.20 -5.95 -1.13
C GLY A 45 -7.35 -4.56 -1.76
N SER A 46 -8.22 -3.67 -1.26
CA SER A 46 -8.27 -2.28 -1.74
C SER A 46 -7.50 -1.35 -0.80
N ILE A 47 -6.75 -0.44 -1.37
CA ILE A 47 -5.97 0.55 -0.63
C ILE A 47 -5.96 1.89 -1.33
N GLY A 48 -5.93 2.96 -0.54
CA GLY A 48 -5.66 4.32 -0.97
C GLY A 48 -4.64 4.99 -0.05
N VAL A 49 -3.88 5.93 -0.59
CA VAL A 49 -2.90 6.70 0.18
C VAL A 49 -3.16 8.17 -0.05
N GLY A 50 -3.20 8.92 1.05
CA GLY A 50 -3.45 10.34 1.01
C GLY A 50 -2.50 11.12 1.90
N GLN A 51 -2.21 12.33 1.47
CA GLN A 51 -1.47 13.32 2.24
C GLN A 51 -2.32 14.56 2.43
N GLY A 52 -2.45 15.01 3.68
CA GLY A 52 -3.18 16.23 4.04
C GLY A 52 -2.30 17.22 4.79
N LYS A 53 -2.52 18.50 4.56
CA LYS A 53 -1.86 19.61 5.28
C LYS A 53 -2.90 20.53 5.87
N ALA A 54 -2.75 20.89 7.16
CA ALA A 54 -3.63 21.84 7.86
C ALA A 54 -2.90 22.55 9.00
N LYS A 55 -3.55 23.56 9.59
CA LYS A 55 -3.03 24.25 10.77
C LYS A 55 -3.15 23.41 12.04
N GLN A 56 -4.14 22.52 12.10
CA GLN A 56 -4.37 21.60 13.20
C GLN A 56 -4.18 20.15 12.76
N VAL A 57 -3.76 19.28 13.68
CA VAL A 57 -3.50 17.85 13.40
C VAL A 57 -4.75 17.11 12.94
N PRO A 58 -5.92 17.22 13.63
CA PRO A 58 -7.13 16.50 13.22
C PRO A 58 -7.60 16.88 11.82
N ASP A 59 -7.52 18.15 11.46
CA ASP A 59 -7.86 18.60 10.10
C ASP A 59 -6.91 18.07 9.04
N ALA A 60 -5.62 17.96 9.37
CA ALA A 60 -4.63 17.37 8.45
C ALA A 60 -4.93 15.89 8.21
N ILE A 61 -5.28 15.14 9.25
CA ILE A 61 -5.67 13.73 9.17
C ILE A 61 -6.95 13.58 8.33
N ARG A 62 -8.00 14.35 8.63
CA ARG A 62 -9.27 14.31 7.87
C ARG A 62 -9.04 14.52 6.38
N LYS A 63 -8.30 15.58 6.01
CA LYS A 63 -7.95 15.85 4.59
C LYS A 63 -7.14 14.73 3.95
N ALA A 64 -6.20 14.12 4.70
CA ALA A 64 -5.42 12.99 4.21
C ALA A 64 -6.30 11.77 3.97
N THR A 65 -7.23 11.45 4.90
CA THR A 65 -8.17 10.34 4.78
C THR A 65 -9.12 10.53 3.58
N GLU A 66 -9.66 11.72 3.37
CA GLU A 66 -10.49 12.05 2.20
C GLU A 66 -9.70 11.87 0.89
N SER A 67 -8.46 12.39 0.84
CA SER A 67 -7.57 12.21 -0.32
C SER A 67 -7.25 10.74 -0.58
N ALA A 68 -7.04 9.94 0.48
CA ALA A 68 -6.80 8.50 0.37
C ALA A 68 -8.02 7.74 -0.18
N LYS A 69 -9.22 8.07 0.30
CA LYS A 69 -10.47 7.48 -0.19
C LYS A 69 -10.70 7.75 -1.69
N ASN A 70 -10.30 8.92 -2.18
CA ASN A 70 -10.42 9.27 -3.60
C ASN A 70 -9.38 8.56 -4.50
N SER A 71 -8.31 8.00 -3.92
CA SER A 71 -7.20 7.34 -4.64
C SER A 71 -7.18 5.82 -4.45
N LEU A 72 -8.33 5.21 -4.16
CA LEU A 72 -8.44 3.76 -3.93
C LEU A 72 -8.13 2.97 -5.21
N PHE A 73 -7.36 1.89 -5.06
CA PHE A 73 -7.10 0.90 -6.09
C PHE A 73 -7.07 -0.51 -5.49
N LYS A 74 -7.32 -1.52 -6.33
CA LYS A 74 -7.37 -2.93 -5.92
C LYS A 74 -6.08 -3.64 -6.27
N ILE A 75 -5.62 -4.51 -5.34
CA ILE A 75 -4.43 -5.33 -5.48
C ILE A 75 -4.86 -6.80 -5.51
N PRO A 76 -4.36 -7.60 -6.47
CA PRO A 76 -4.60 -9.05 -6.46
C PRO A 76 -3.79 -9.69 -5.32
N LEU A 77 -4.46 -10.38 -4.41
CA LEU A 77 -3.85 -11.14 -3.33
C LEU A 77 -4.03 -12.64 -3.59
N LEU A 78 -3.02 -13.42 -3.20
CA LEU A 78 -3.10 -14.88 -3.18
C LEU A 78 -3.87 -15.30 -1.92
N GLU A 79 -5.01 -16.00 -2.11
CA GLU A 79 -5.90 -16.48 -1.03
C GLU A 79 -6.38 -15.34 -0.09
N GLY A 80 -6.38 -14.08 -0.54
CA GLY A 80 -6.67 -12.93 0.32
C GLY A 80 -5.68 -12.73 1.48
N ARG A 81 -4.52 -13.39 1.46
CA ARG A 81 -3.60 -13.53 2.59
C ARG A 81 -2.20 -13.00 2.31
N THR A 82 -1.64 -13.29 1.13
CA THR A 82 -0.25 -12.95 0.78
C THR A 82 -0.12 -12.50 -0.66
N LEU A 83 1.10 -12.25 -1.12
CA LEU A 83 1.42 -11.84 -2.49
C LEU A 83 1.52 -13.07 -3.42
N HIS A 84 1.30 -12.86 -4.73
CA HIS A 84 1.48 -13.90 -5.74
C HIS A 84 2.95 -14.25 -6.01
N HIS A 85 3.83 -13.24 -5.96
CA HIS A 85 5.28 -13.40 -6.19
C HIS A 85 6.08 -12.32 -5.47
N ASP A 86 7.37 -12.57 -5.31
CA ASP A 86 8.31 -11.60 -4.76
C ASP A 86 8.50 -10.43 -5.73
N VAL A 87 8.62 -9.21 -5.18
CA VAL A 87 8.80 -7.98 -5.95
C VAL A 87 9.85 -7.09 -5.30
N LEU A 88 10.74 -6.56 -6.11
CA LEU A 88 11.68 -5.53 -5.75
C LEU A 88 11.39 -4.29 -6.60
N GLU A 89 10.83 -3.26 -5.98
CA GLU A 89 10.48 -2.03 -6.70
C GLU A 89 11.15 -0.80 -6.13
N LYS A 90 11.36 0.17 -7.02
CA LYS A 90 11.98 1.45 -6.72
C LYS A 90 11.08 2.60 -7.18
N ASP A 91 10.95 3.60 -6.32
CA ASP A 91 10.33 4.89 -6.65
C ASP A 91 11.15 6.03 -6.03
N GLY A 92 11.79 6.83 -6.88
CA GLY A 92 12.76 7.82 -6.44
C GLY A 92 13.90 7.20 -5.61
N ALA A 93 14.11 7.69 -4.41
CA ALA A 93 15.08 7.15 -3.46
C ALA A 93 14.54 5.93 -2.66
N GLY A 94 13.23 5.64 -2.74
CA GLY A 94 12.62 4.47 -2.10
C GLY A 94 12.91 3.19 -2.88
N LYS A 95 13.41 2.14 -2.20
CA LYS A 95 13.58 0.80 -2.73
C LYS A 95 13.02 -0.18 -1.72
N VAL A 96 12.03 -0.98 -2.12
CA VAL A 96 11.31 -1.90 -1.23
C VAL A 96 11.31 -3.30 -1.83
N LEU A 97 11.71 -4.27 -1.00
CA LEU A 97 11.58 -5.70 -1.29
C LEU A 97 10.31 -6.20 -0.60
N LEU A 98 9.42 -6.84 -1.35
CA LEU A 98 8.20 -7.50 -0.87
C LEU A 98 8.30 -8.98 -1.23
N ARG A 99 8.22 -9.86 -0.25
CA ARG A 99 8.27 -11.32 -0.44
C ARG A 99 7.01 -11.98 0.05
N SER A 100 6.49 -12.90 -0.74
CA SER A 100 5.40 -13.77 -0.31
C SER A 100 5.87 -14.68 0.83
N ALA A 101 4.98 -14.96 1.78
CA ALA A 101 5.31 -15.77 2.94
C ALA A 101 4.28 -16.89 3.15
N PRO A 102 4.71 -18.04 3.72
CA PRO A 102 3.80 -19.11 4.08
C PRO A 102 2.85 -18.69 5.21
N SER A 103 1.79 -19.47 5.40
CA SER A 103 0.80 -19.25 6.45
C SER A 103 1.46 -19.28 7.85
N GLY A 104 1.08 -18.31 8.70
CA GLY A 104 1.60 -18.22 10.07
C GLY A 104 2.86 -17.37 10.24
N THR A 105 3.45 -16.84 9.14
CA THR A 105 4.62 -15.96 9.23
C THR A 105 4.27 -14.60 9.84
N GLY A 106 3.04 -14.11 9.64
CA GLY A 106 2.63 -12.78 10.05
C GLY A 106 3.24 -11.66 9.20
N ILE A 107 3.04 -10.41 9.62
CA ILE A 107 3.56 -9.23 8.93
C ILE A 107 4.93 -8.86 9.50
N ILE A 108 6.00 -9.16 8.75
CA ILE A 108 7.37 -8.78 9.06
C ILE A 108 7.77 -7.62 8.16
N ALA A 109 7.53 -6.39 8.62
CA ALA A 109 7.77 -5.17 7.83
C ALA A 109 8.06 -3.96 8.71
N GLY A 110 8.78 -2.97 8.15
CA GLY A 110 8.97 -1.66 8.78
C GLY A 110 7.67 -0.86 8.87
N GLY A 111 7.60 0.10 9.79
CA GLY A 111 6.37 0.84 10.14
C GLY A 111 5.49 1.28 8.96
N PRO A 112 5.99 2.03 7.98
CA PRO A 112 5.19 2.47 6.83
C PRO A 112 4.62 1.31 6.01
N ILE A 113 5.44 0.29 5.73
CA ILE A 113 5.03 -0.88 4.93
C ILE A 113 4.04 -1.74 5.73
N ARG A 114 4.28 -1.91 7.04
CA ARG A 114 3.39 -2.63 7.94
C ARG A 114 1.99 -2.02 7.96
N ALA A 115 1.91 -0.68 8.06
CA ALA A 115 0.63 0.04 8.01
C ALA A 115 -0.15 -0.24 6.72
N VAL A 116 0.53 -0.28 5.58
CA VAL A 116 -0.04 -0.65 4.27
C VAL A 116 -0.60 -2.07 4.29
N CYS A 117 0.20 -3.05 4.73
CA CYS A 117 -0.19 -4.47 4.74
C CYS A 117 -1.40 -4.75 5.64
N GLU A 118 -1.44 -4.13 6.83
CA GLU A 118 -2.55 -4.30 7.78
C GLU A 118 -3.87 -3.72 7.24
N VAL A 119 -3.82 -2.59 6.54
CA VAL A 119 -5.00 -1.92 5.99
C VAL A 119 -5.53 -2.63 4.74
N ILE A 120 -4.65 -3.24 3.93
CA ILE A 120 -5.03 -4.07 2.77
C ILE A 120 -5.66 -5.40 3.21
N GLY A 121 -5.27 -5.92 4.37
CA GLY A 121 -5.67 -7.24 4.86
C GLY A 121 -4.68 -8.36 4.57
N ILE A 122 -3.42 -8.02 4.22
CA ILE A 122 -2.35 -9.00 4.09
C ILE A 122 -2.03 -9.56 5.47
N LYS A 123 -2.00 -10.88 5.60
CA LYS A 123 -1.72 -11.59 6.86
C LYS A 123 -0.27 -12.05 6.95
N ASP A 124 0.31 -12.48 5.84
CA ASP A 124 1.65 -13.06 5.80
C ASP A 124 2.49 -12.42 4.71
N ILE A 125 3.53 -11.69 5.12
CA ILE A 125 4.46 -10.99 4.22
C ILE A 125 5.78 -10.71 4.93
N VAL A 126 6.88 -10.79 4.18
CA VAL A 126 8.18 -10.29 4.61
C VAL A 126 8.59 -9.14 3.72
N ALA A 127 8.81 -7.97 4.31
CA ALA A 127 9.16 -6.77 3.55
C ALA A 127 10.30 -5.99 4.19
N LYS A 128 11.18 -5.46 3.34
CA LYS A 128 12.33 -4.67 3.75
C LYS A 128 12.47 -3.41 2.89
N SER A 129 12.62 -2.25 3.56
CA SER A 129 13.05 -1.02 2.92
C SER A 129 14.58 -1.02 2.79
N LEU A 130 15.09 -0.88 1.56
CA LEU A 130 16.52 -0.96 1.22
C LEU A 130 17.11 0.39 0.80
N GLY A 131 16.29 1.40 0.55
CA GLY A 131 16.72 2.69 0.03
C GLY A 131 16.75 3.77 1.10
N THR A 132 15.63 4.43 1.28
CA THR A 132 15.47 5.58 2.18
C THR A 132 14.62 5.25 3.40
N SER A 133 14.80 6.03 4.47
CA SER A 133 13.92 6.00 5.65
C SER A 133 12.73 6.97 5.54
N ASN A 134 12.65 7.80 4.49
CA ASN A 134 11.54 8.74 4.30
C ASN A 134 10.22 7.97 4.06
N PRO A 135 9.22 8.08 4.96
CA PRO A 135 7.97 7.32 4.89
C PRO A 135 7.21 7.51 3.57
N ILE A 136 7.25 8.70 2.98
CA ILE A 136 6.56 9.01 1.73
C ILE A 136 7.15 8.20 0.57
N ASN A 137 8.48 8.17 0.45
CA ASN A 137 9.17 7.46 -0.63
C ASN A 137 9.03 5.94 -0.45
N VAL A 138 9.14 5.46 0.80
CA VAL A 138 8.91 4.03 1.12
C VAL A 138 7.50 3.60 0.75
N LEU A 139 6.48 4.40 1.07
CA LEU A 139 5.09 4.10 0.71
C LEU A 139 4.87 4.09 -0.82
N ARG A 140 5.42 5.06 -1.55
CA ARG A 140 5.32 5.10 -3.02
C ARG A 140 5.94 3.87 -3.65
N ALA A 141 7.15 3.50 -3.24
CA ALA A 141 7.82 2.28 -3.71
C ALA A 141 7.03 1.01 -3.36
N CYS A 142 6.50 0.92 -2.13
CA CYS A 142 5.65 -0.19 -1.70
C CYS A 142 4.38 -0.31 -2.56
N ILE A 143 3.67 0.81 -2.79
CA ILE A 143 2.45 0.85 -3.62
C ILE A 143 2.76 0.44 -5.05
N LYS A 144 3.86 0.93 -5.62
CA LYS A 144 4.30 0.55 -6.96
C LYS A 144 4.56 -0.95 -7.05
N GLY A 145 5.23 -1.54 -6.04
CA GLY A 145 5.46 -2.97 -5.95
C GLY A 145 4.17 -3.80 -5.79
N LEU A 146 3.20 -3.28 -5.04
CA LEU A 146 1.90 -3.94 -4.91
C LEU A 146 1.06 -3.85 -6.19
N LYS A 147 1.16 -2.75 -6.93
CA LYS A 147 0.50 -2.59 -8.24
C LYS A 147 1.10 -3.47 -9.34
N SER A 148 2.39 -3.79 -9.25
CA SER A 148 3.07 -4.67 -10.22
C SER A 148 2.75 -6.16 -10.02
N GLN A 149 1.99 -6.51 -8.97
CA GLN A 149 1.55 -7.88 -8.74
C GLN A 149 0.64 -8.39 -9.86
N ASN A 150 1.00 -9.54 -10.41
CA ASN A 150 0.22 -10.20 -11.45
C ASN A 150 -0.31 -11.53 -10.95
N SER A 151 -1.63 -11.74 -11.05
CA SER A 151 -2.23 -13.02 -10.75
C SER A 151 -1.94 -14.03 -11.87
N PRO A 152 -1.79 -15.34 -11.58
CA PRO A 152 -1.63 -16.37 -12.60
C PRO A 152 -2.75 -16.36 -13.65
N LYS A 153 -3.98 -16.04 -13.24
CA LYS A 153 -5.14 -15.88 -14.14
C LYS A 153 -4.92 -14.78 -15.18
N HIS A 154 -4.42 -13.63 -14.74
CA HIS A 154 -4.15 -12.50 -15.64
C HIS A 154 -3.04 -12.84 -16.63
N ILE A 155 -1.97 -13.50 -16.17
CA ILE A 155 -0.86 -13.95 -17.04
C ILE A 155 -1.35 -15.01 -18.04
N ALA A 156 -2.23 -15.93 -17.61
CA ALA A 156 -2.83 -16.94 -18.46
C ALA A 156 -3.63 -16.30 -19.61
N GLN A 157 -4.48 -15.34 -19.29
CA GLN A 157 -5.23 -14.57 -20.29
C GLN A 157 -4.34 -13.84 -21.29
N LEU A 158 -3.29 -13.16 -20.83
CA LEU A 158 -2.36 -12.43 -21.68
C LEU A 158 -1.57 -13.37 -22.63
N ARG A 159 -1.30 -14.60 -22.20
CA ARG A 159 -0.53 -15.58 -22.97
C ARG A 159 -1.39 -16.55 -23.77
N GLY A 160 -2.73 -16.50 -23.63
CA GLY A 160 -3.66 -17.45 -24.26
C GLY A 160 -3.39 -18.91 -23.85
N LYS A 161 -2.99 -19.15 -22.58
CA LYS A 161 -2.62 -20.45 -22.02
C LYS A 161 -3.46 -20.80 -20.81
N ASP A 162 -3.57 -22.10 -20.50
CA ASP A 162 -4.23 -22.55 -19.29
C ASP A 162 -3.42 -22.25 -18.02
N ILE A 163 -4.14 -21.98 -16.93
CA ILE A 163 -3.53 -21.67 -15.62
C ILE A 163 -2.62 -22.82 -15.16
N SER A 164 -3.00 -24.06 -15.42
CA SER A 164 -2.23 -25.26 -15.09
C SER A 164 -0.84 -25.28 -15.73
N GLU A 165 -0.70 -24.77 -16.94
CA GLU A 165 0.62 -24.70 -17.62
C GLU A 165 1.56 -23.67 -16.99
N ILE A 166 1.00 -22.58 -16.45
CA ILE A 166 1.76 -21.48 -15.82
C ILE A 166 2.21 -21.88 -14.42
N THR A 167 1.37 -22.60 -13.66
CA THR A 167 1.66 -23.01 -12.28
C THR A 167 2.55 -24.24 -12.19
N ARG A 168 2.58 -25.13 -13.20
CA ARG A 168 3.41 -26.34 -13.23
C ARG A 168 4.92 -26.09 -13.07
N ARG A 169 5.43 -24.91 -13.43
CA ARG A 169 6.87 -24.59 -13.27
C ARG A 169 7.33 -24.46 -11.81
N LYS A 170 6.44 -24.14 -10.87
CA LYS A 170 6.79 -24.03 -9.44
C LYS A 170 6.93 -25.37 -8.72
N GLN A 171 6.42 -26.47 -9.26
CA GLN A 171 6.47 -27.79 -8.62
C GLN A 171 7.72 -28.63 -8.97
N LYS A 172 8.54 -28.18 -9.94
CA LYS A 172 9.75 -28.90 -10.36
C LYS A 172 11.04 -28.48 -9.66
N ASP A 173 11.00 -27.40 -8.89
CA ASP A 173 12.18 -26.82 -8.23
C ASP A 173 12.17 -27.00 -6.69
N ASN A 174 11.44 -28.01 -6.20
CA ASN A 174 11.50 -28.47 -4.79
C ASN A 174 11.97 -29.91 -4.73
#